data_680cc48bed0e3df79d7cc6d7d0b65186
#
_entry.id   680cc48bed0e3df79d7cc6d7d0b65186
#
_cell.length_a   1.000
_cell.length_b   1.000
_cell.length_c   1.000
_cell.angle_alpha   90.00
_cell.angle_beta   90.00
_cell.angle_gamma   90.00
#
_symmetry.space_group_name_H-M   'P 1'
#
loop_
_entity.id
_entity.type
_entity.pdbx_description
1 polymer ?
#
loop_
_entity_poly.entity_id
_entity_poly.type
_entity_poly.pdbx_seq_one_letter_code
_entity_poly.pdbx_strand_id
1 'polypeptide(L)'
;MRKIPANQRGVTLISLMIALLIGSFLLAGLFQLWFQTRQTFSAQGQLALLQDNERMALTIMANTIQTGGYYPLYLNYIAPFPATPYSQTVSLPVSGVYATQGQAIYGFSTTTGTTTSDTLDVRFVADKNTLDCQGQSYAGGTYAVGSVVNNTYSVANGNLQCSVNGNTAVTIVSGVASLSMLYSVAIPSTTPQAYQYMTAATVTTDNDWSNVQSAEIFLTFNNPLYGQAGQSQYIPQVSRVVALTQTAL
;
A
#
# COMPACT_ATOMS: atom_id res chain seq x y z
N MET A 1 17.39 60.96 -59.03
CA MET A 1 17.24 59.84 -58.07
C MET A 1 18.31 58.76 -58.40
N ARG A 2 19.36 58.65 -57.56
CA ARG A 2 20.50 57.81 -57.80
C ARG A 2 20.25 56.48 -57.05
N LYS A 3 19.98 55.38 -57.78
CA LYS A 3 19.83 54.04 -57.19
C LYS A 3 21.22 53.54 -56.74
N ILE A 4 21.36 53.29 -55.46
CA ILE A 4 22.53 52.65 -54.86
C ILE A 4 22.45 51.16 -55.23
N PRO A 5 23.44 50.57 -55.88
CA PRO A 5 23.45 49.14 -56.16
C PRO A 5 23.67 48.39 -54.83
N ALA A 6 22.74 47.48 -54.46
CA ALA A 6 22.95 46.55 -53.39
C ALA A 6 24.08 45.58 -53.77
N ASN A 7 25.23 45.67 -53.09
CA ASN A 7 26.31 44.75 -53.21
C ASN A 7 25.84 43.37 -52.72
N GLN A 8 25.43 42.50 -53.61
CA GLN A 8 25.24 41.06 -53.32
C GLN A 8 26.63 40.44 -53.08
N ARG A 9 26.98 40.24 -51.82
CA ARG A 9 28.15 39.43 -51.44
C ARG A 9 27.72 37.97 -51.61
N GLY A 10 28.27 37.30 -52.66
CA GLY A 10 28.07 35.90 -52.89
C GLY A 10 28.61 35.08 -51.72
N VAL A 11 27.74 34.26 -51.09
CA VAL A 11 28.12 33.30 -50.07
C VAL A 11 29.00 32.24 -50.77
N THR A 12 30.23 32.09 -50.35
CA THR A 12 31.12 31.08 -50.90
C THR A 12 30.66 29.67 -50.46
N LEU A 13 30.86 28.67 -51.28
CA LEU A 13 30.49 27.28 -50.98
C LEU A 13 31.09 26.80 -49.64
N ILE A 14 32.29 27.30 -49.31
CA ILE A 14 32.98 27.01 -48.03
C ILE A 14 32.21 27.62 -46.84
N SER A 15 31.71 28.84 -46.95
CA SER A 15 30.94 29.47 -45.86
C SER A 15 29.60 28.76 -45.58
N LEU A 16 28.99 28.20 -46.64
CA LEU A 16 27.77 27.37 -46.50
C LEU A 16 28.11 26.04 -45.81
N MET A 17 29.21 25.38 -46.13
CA MET A 17 29.63 24.13 -45.46
C MET A 17 29.93 24.36 -43.99
N ILE A 18 30.63 25.45 -43.64
CA ILE A 18 30.89 25.81 -42.22
C ILE A 18 29.60 26.10 -41.47
N ALA A 19 28.65 26.85 -42.07
CA ALA A 19 27.37 27.15 -41.47
C ALA A 19 26.54 25.89 -41.21
N LEU A 20 26.51 24.94 -42.15
CA LEU A 20 25.84 23.63 -41.96
C LEU A 20 26.49 22.81 -40.87
N LEU A 21 27.82 22.81 -40.79
CA LEU A 21 28.54 22.06 -39.75
C LEU A 21 28.25 22.62 -38.34
N ILE A 22 28.30 23.95 -38.16
CA ILE A 22 27.95 24.59 -36.90
C ILE A 22 26.48 24.39 -36.59
N GLY A 23 25.59 24.54 -37.58
CA GLY A 23 24.15 24.31 -37.42
C GLY A 23 23.81 22.88 -36.96
N SER A 24 24.49 21.88 -37.58
CA SER A 24 24.28 20.48 -37.17
C SER A 24 24.76 20.18 -35.75
N PHE A 25 25.88 20.78 -35.33
CA PHE A 25 26.36 20.68 -33.94
C PHE A 25 25.42 21.28 -32.92
N LEU A 26 24.89 22.47 -33.23
CA LEU A 26 23.89 23.13 -32.35
C LEU A 26 22.57 22.33 -32.26
N LEU A 27 22.10 21.80 -33.40
CA LEU A 27 20.91 20.96 -33.41
C LEU A 27 21.11 19.67 -32.63
N ALA A 28 22.26 19.02 -32.74
CA ALA A 28 22.59 17.83 -31.97
C ALA A 28 22.59 18.11 -30.45
N GLY A 29 23.17 19.23 -30.03
CA GLY A 29 23.15 19.68 -28.62
C GLY A 29 21.75 19.96 -28.10
N LEU A 30 20.93 20.65 -28.88
CA LEU A 30 19.54 20.93 -28.51
C LEU A 30 18.69 19.64 -28.42
N PHE A 31 18.91 18.71 -29.36
CA PHE A 31 18.21 17.43 -29.34
C PHE A 31 18.56 16.61 -28.10
N GLN A 32 19.84 16.60 -27.71
CA GLN A 32 20.28 15.91 -26.50
C GLN A 32 19.64 16.52 -25.23
N LEU A 33 19.60 17.84 -25.12
CA LEU A 33 18.93 18.53 -23.99
C LEU A 33 17.43 18.21 -23.94
N TRP A 34 16.77 18.24 -25.10
CA TRP A 34 15.35 17.93 -25.19
C TRP A 34 15.07 16.50 -24.75
N PHE A 35 15.89 15.54 -25.17
CA PHE A 35 15.76 14.13 -24.80
C PHE A 35 15.96 13.91 -23.29
N GLN A 36 17.02 14.51 -22.70
CA GLN A 36 17.28 14.44 -21.26
C GLN A 36 16.12 15.06 -20.45
N THR A 37 15.64 16.22 -20.88
CA THR A 37 14.52 16.87 -20.21
C THR A 37 13.28 15.98 -20.22
N ARG A 38 12.97 15.38 -21.36
CA ARG A 38 11.82 14.47 -21.48
C ARG A 38 11.94 13.24 -20.58
N GLN A 39 13.13 12.64 -20.49
CA GLN A 39 13.39 11.52 -19.57
C GLN A 39 13.20 11.94 -18.12
N THR A 40 13.72 13.10 -17.74
CA THR A 40 13.59 13.62 -16.37
C THR A 40 12.12 13.86 -16.01
N PHE A 41 11.32 14.46 -16.88
CA PHE A 41 9.89 14.64 -16.65
C PHE A 41 9.15 13.32 -16.50
N SER A 42 9.45 12.32 -17.33
CA SER A 42 8.88 10.99 -17.24
C SER A 42 9.22 10.32 -15.89
N ALA A 43 10.49 10.38 -15.48
CA ALA A 43 10.95 9.83 -14.22
C ALA A 43 10.28 10.51 -13.01
N GLN A 44 10.18 11.84 -13.03
CA GLN A 44 9.48 12.59 -11.98
C GLN A 44 8.00 12.20 -11.88
N GLY A 45 7.32 12.02 -13.01
CA GLY A 45 5.92 11.58 -13.03
C GLY A 45 5.74 10.18 -12.43
N GLN A 46 6.64 9.25 -12.74
CA GLN A 46 6.61 7.90 -12.19
C GLN A 46 6.88 7.88 -10.68
N LEU A 47 7.82 8.69 -10.20
CA LEU A 47 8.11 8.81 -8.78
C LEU A 47 6.96 9.48 -8.01
N ALA A 48 6.30 10.46 -8.59
CA ALA A 48 5.13 11.08 -7.99
C ALA A 48 3.97 10.08 -7.83
N LEU A 49 3.69 9.27 -8.85
CA LEU A 49 2.70 8.19 -8.78
C LEU A 49 3.07 7.13 -7.71
N LEU A 50 4.35 6.81 -7.59
CA LEU A 50 4.82 5.89 -6.57
C LEU A 50 4.53 6.43 -5.17
N GLN A 51 4.89 7.68 -4.89
CA GLN A 51 4.64 8.33 -3.58
C GLN A 51 3.14 8.41 -3.26
N ASP A 52 2.30 8.64 -4.26
CA ASP A 52 0.85 8.65 -4.07
C ASP A 52 0.33 7.24 -3.73
N ASN A 53 0.81 6.22 -4.43
CA ASN A 53 0.51 4.81 -4.15
C ASN A 53 0.96 4.38 -2.75
N GLU A 54 2.16 4.77 -2.30
CA GLU A 54 2.67 4.53 -0.94
C GLU A 54 1.73 5.12 0.12
N ARG A 55 1.41 6.39 -0.04
CA ARG A 55 0.52 7.11 0.88
C ARG A 55 -0.88 6.52 0.89
N MET A 56 -1.42 6.17 -0.28
CA MET A 56 -2.74 5.56 -0.42
C MET A 56 -2.80 4.21 0.27
N ALA A 57 -1.83 3.33 0.00
CA ALA A 57 -1.76 1.99 0.59
C ALA A 57 -1.71 2.06 2.12
N LEU A 58 -0.79 2.84 2.67
CA LEU A 58 -0.63 3.01 4.11
C LEU A 58 -1.88 3.63 4.77
N THR A 59 -2.56 4.54 4.07
CA THR A 59 -3.76 5.19 4.62
C THR A 59 -4.94 4.23 4.66
N ILE A 60 -5.19 3.47 3.59
CA ILE A 60 -6.29 2.51 3.54
C ILE A 60 -6.08 1.40 4.57
N MET A 61 -4.88 0.81 4.63
CA MET A 61 -4.56 -0.21 5.63
C MET A 61 -4.67 0.33 7.06
N ALA A 62 -4.17 1.55 7.31
CA ALA A 62 -4.27 2.16 8.64
C ALA A 62 -5.72 2.38 9.08
N ASN A 63 -6.57 2.89 8.20
CA ASN A 63 -7.98 3.08 8.50
C ASN A 63 -8.66 1.73 8.84
N THR A 64 -8.36 0.67 8.07
CA THR A 64 -8.91 -0.66 8.32
C THR A 64 -8.41 -1.23 9.65
N ILE A 65 -7.13 -1.10 9.99
CA ILE A 65 -6.59 -1.57 11.28
C ILE A 65 -7.24 -0.82 12.43
N GLN A 66 -7.45 0.50 12.31
CA GLN A 66 -8.13 1.29 13.32
C GLN A 66 -9.60 0.87 13.54
N THR A 67 -10.27 0.39 12.50
CA THR A 67 -11.64 -0.15 12.64
C THR A 67 -11.67 -1.57 13.19
N GLY A 68 -10.52 -2.21 13.33
CA GLY A 68 -10.40 -3.55 13.90
C GLY A 68 -11.04 -3.61 15.30
N GLY A 69 -11.91 -4.58 15.52
CA GLY A 69 -12.64 -4.74 16.77
C GLY A 69 -13.83 -3.79 16.97
N TYR A 70 -14.11 -2.90 16.00
CA TYR A 70 -15.27 -2.01 16.11
C TYR A 70 -16.57 -2.80 16.27
N TYR A 71 -17.37 -2.38 17.26
CA TYR A 71 -18.68 -2.91 17.54
C TYR A 71 -19.69 -1.76 17.77
N PRO A 72 -20.78 -1.66 17.00
CA PRO A 72 -21.76 -0.58 17.18
C PRO A 72 -22.52 -0.69 18.50
N LEU A 73 -22.41 0.31 19.37
CA LEU A 73 -23.04 0.33 20.69
C LEU A 73 -24.58 0.17 20.68
N TYR A 74 -25.24 0.64 19.62
CA TYR A 74 -26.68 0.55 19.49
C TYR A 74 -27.24 -0.89 19.32
N LEU A 75 -26.36 -1.85 19.06
CA LEU A 75 -26.73 -3.27 18.97
C LEU A 75 -26.86 -3.91 20.35
N ASN A 76 -26.77 -3.15 21.45
CA ASN A 76 -26.87 -3.59 22.85
C ASN A 76 -25.96 -4.78 23.21
N TYR A 77 -24.85 -4.92 22.54
CA TYR A 77 -23.90 -5.99 22.77
C TYR A 77 -22.57 -5.41 23.22
N ILE A 78 -22.17 -5.66 24.45
CA ILE A 78 -20.93 -5.15 25.06
C ILE A 78 -19.88 -6.28 25.18
N ALA A 79 -20.09 -7.40 24.51
CA ALA A 79 -19.15 -8.51 24.61
C ALA A 79 -18.03 -8.38 23.57
N PRO A 80 -16.80 -8.74 23.93
CA PRO A 80 -15.72 -8.84 22.98
C PRO A 80 -16.04 -9.88 21.90
N PHE A 81 -15.34 -9.84 20.77
CA PHE A 81 -15.52 -10.83 19.71
C PHE A 81 -15.41 -12.26 20.25
N PRO A 82 -16.28 -13.18 19.81
CA PRO A 82 -16.18 -14.57 20.21
C PRO A 82 -14.85 -15.18 19.77
N ALA A 83 -14.35 -16.12 20.55
CA ALA A 83 -13.10 -16.84 20.29
C ALA A 83 -13.11 -17.64 18.99
N THR A 84 -14.28 -18.15 18.61
CA THR A 84 -14.46 -18.83 17.33
C THR A 84 -15.03 -17.88 16.30
N PRO A 85 -14.74 -18.09 15.00
CA PRO A 85 -15.36 -17.31 13.95
C PRO A 85 -16.87 -17.28 14.20
N TYR A 86 -17.45 -16.09 14.13
CA TYR A 86 -18.88 -15.88 14.32
C TYR A 86 -19.62 -16.67 13.24
N SER A 87 -19.89 -17.92 13.56
CA SER A 87 -20.22 -18.95 12.57
C SER A 87 -21.65 -18.91 12.08
N GLN A 88 -22.46 -17.98 12.60
CA GLN A 88 -23.89 -18.15 12.41
C GLN A 88 -24.41 -17.60 11.09
N THR A 89 -23.69 -16.74 10.37
CA THR A 89 -24.20 -16.18 9.12
C THR A 89 -23.15 -15.82 8.06
N VAL A 90 -21.87 -15.85 8.38
CA VAL A 90 -20.81 -15.43 7.45
C VAL A 90 -19.76 -16.52 7.34
N SER A 91 -19.57 -17.05 6.13
CA SER A 91 -18.47 -17.93 5.81
C SER A 91 -17.16 -17.15 5.93
N LEU A 92 -16.43 -17.30 7.01
CA LEU A 92 -15.11 -16.67 7.17
C LEU A 92 -14.08 -17.38 6.29
N PRO A 93 -13.08 -16.67 5.73
CA PRO A 93 -12.06 -17.28 4.90
C PRO A 93 -11.28 -18.32 5.68
N VAL A 94 -10.92 -19.39 4.99
CA VAL A 94 -10.19 -20.55 5.54
C VAL A 94 -8.82 -20.16 6.14
N SER A 95 -8.28 -18.97 5.80
CA SER A 95 -6.96 -18.49 6.19
C SER A 95 -6.91 -17.67 7.48
N GLY A 96 -8.03 -17.25 8.04
CA GLY A 96 -8.07 -16.45 9.26
C GLY A 96 -8.73 -17.22 10.39
N VAL A 97 -7.96 -17.73 11.38
CA VAL A 97 -8.51 -18.39 12.56
C VAL A 97 -8.38 -17.45 13.75
N TYR A 98 -9.49 -16.84 14.13
CA TYR A 98 -9.56 -16.02 15.33
C TYR A 98 -9.79 -16.94 16.54
N ALA A 99 -8.68 -17.39 17.14
CA ALA A 99 -8.71 -18.42 18.19
C ALA A 99 -9.08 -17.85 19.57
N THR A 100 -9.01 -16.51 19.78
CA THR A 100 -9.17 -15.90 21.09
C THR A 100 -10.35 -14.91 21.10
N GLN A 101 -11.05 -14.84 22.22
CA GLN A 101 -12.11 -13.86 22.44
C GLN A 101 -11.52 -12.44 22.41
N GLY A 102 -12.20 -11.50 21.74
CA GLY A 102 -11.72 -10.12 21.58
C GLY A 102 -10.67 -9.91 20.47
N GLN A 103 -10.16 -10.98 19.87
CA GLN A 103 -9.20 -10.86 18.80
C GLN A 103 -9.81 -10.14 17.59
N ALA A 104 -9.25 -9.00 17.21
CA ALA A 104 -9.72 -8.17 16.10
C ALA A 104 -8.83 -8.25 14.88
N ILE A 105 -7.59 -8.70 15.05
CA ILE A 105 -6.56 -8.75 14.02
C ILE A 105 -5.91 -10.12 14.01
N TYR A 106 -5.53 -10.58 12.84
CA TYR A 106 -4.77 -11.80 12.65
C TYR A 106 -3.81 -11.62 11.48
N GLY A 107 -2.67 -12.26 11.53
CA GLY A 107 -1.69 -12.22 10.46
C GLY A 107 -0.99 -13.56 10.29
N PHE A 108 -0.53 -13.81 9.07
CA PHE A 108 0.33 -14.94 8.77
C PHE A 108 1.21 -14.62 7.57
N SER A 109 2.35 -15.31 7.48
CA SER A 109 3.28 -15.14 6.36
C SER A 109 3.03 -16.20 5.30
N THR A 110 2.95 -15.76 4.05
CA THR A 110 2.84 -16.66 2.88
C THR A 110 4.08 -16.52 2.02
N THR A 111 4.70 -17.63 1.68
CA THR A 111 5.83 -17.66 0.74
C THR A 111 5.33 -18.15 -0.62
N THR A 112 5.48 -17.30 -1.64
CA THR A 112 5.17 -17.63 -3.02
C THR A 112 6.44 -17.54 -3.84
N GLY A 113 7.00 -18.70 -4.22
CA GLY A 113 8.30 -18.77 -4.86
C GLY A 113 9.43 -18.31 -3.93
N THR A 114 10.14 -17.25 -4.32
CA THR A 114 11.24 -16.65 -3.53
C THR A 114 10.80 -15.45 -2.69
N THR A 115 9.56 -15.00 -2.79
CA THR A 115 9.05 -13.82 -2.08
C THR A 115 8.16 -14.25 -0.93
N THR A 116 8.51 -13.82 0.28
CA THR A 116 7.66 -13.93 1.46
C THR A 116 6.90 -12.63 1.63
N SER A 117 5.60 -12.73 1.81
CA SER A 117 4.74 -11.59 2.08
C SER A 117 3.73 -11.98 3.15
N ASP A 118 3.46 -11.06 4.05
CA ASP A 118 2.46 -11.27 5.08
C ASP A 118 1.06 -11.05 4.52
N THR A 119 0.11 -11.72 5.14
CA THR A 119 -1.32 -11.49 4.95
C THR A 119 -1.86 -10.94 6.26
N LEU A 120 -2.73 -9.94 6.17
CA LEU A 120 -3.36 -9.29 7.30
C LEU A 120 -4.87 -9.46 7.21
N ASP A 121 -5.46 -10.03 8.25
CA ASP A 121 -6.89 -10.10 8.46
C ASP A 121 -7.31 -9.13 9.57
N VAL A 122 -8.34 -8.32 9.30
CA VAL A 122 -8.93 -7.39 10.28
C VAL A 122 -10.43 -7.58 10.26
N ARG A 123 -11.02 -7.88 11.42
CA ARG A 123 -12.47 -8.05 11.55
C ARG A 123 -13.12 -6.95 12.39
N PHE A 124 -14.34 -6.61 12.01
CA PHE A 124 -15.19 -5.65 12.72
C PHE A 124 -16.66 -5.99 12.49
N VAL A 125 -17.57 -5.35 13.24
CA VAL A 125 -19.00 -5.50 13.03
C VAL A 125 -19.51 -4.39 12.13
N ALA A 126 -20.22 -4.77 11.07
CA ALA A 126 -20.77 -3.84 10.11
C ALA A 126 -21.82 -2.90 10.71
N ASP A 127 -21.69 -1.63 10.40
CA ASP A 127 -22.66 -0.56 10.65
C ASP A 127 -23.02 0.10 9.31
N LYS A 128 -24.15 0.81 9.30
CA LYS A 128 -24.57 1.60 8.13
C LYS A 128 -23.55 2.64 7.65
N ASN A 129 -22.64 3.06 8.55
CA ASN A 129 -21.61 4.07 8.28
C ASN A 129 -20.21 3.46 8.06
N THR A 130 -20.01 2.14 8.26
CA THR A 130 -18.73 1.50 8.05
C THR A 130 -18.54 1.14 6.57
N LEU A 131 -17.31 1.23 6.12
CA LEU A 131 -16.88 0.79 4.79
C LEU A 131 -15.93 -0.39 4.94
N ASP A 132 -16.00 -1.30 4.00
CA ASP A 132 -14.97 -2.34 3.86
C ASP A 132 -13.73 -1.80 3.13
N CYS A 133 -12.71 -2.64 3.00
CA CYS A 133 -11.48 -2.29 2.32
C CYS A 133 -11.65 -2.05 0.80
N GLN A 134 -12.78 -2.41 0.22
CA GLN A 134 -13.14 -2.16 -1.18
C GLN A 134 -14.00 -0.90 -1.31
N GLY A 135 -14.27 -0.19 -0.20
CA GLY A 135 -15.09 1.02 -0.19
C GLY A 135 -16.59 0.76 -0.29
N GLN A 136 -17.05 -0.47 -0.06
CA GLN A 136 -18.48 -0.80 -0.09
C GLN A 136 -19.12 -0.46 1.25
N SER A 137 -20.30 0.16 1.21
CA SER A 137 -21.08 0.47 2.41
C SER A 137 -22.09 -0.65 2.71
N TYR A 138 -22.39 -0.83 3.99
CA TYR A 138 -23.35 -1.85 4.46
C TYR A 138 -24.80 -1.33 4.53
N ALA A 139 -25.04 -0.08 4.24
CA ALA A 139 -26.38 0.48 4.11
C ALA A 139 -27.05 0.00 2.81
N GLY A 140 -27.68 -1.17 2.86
CA GLY A 140 -28.31 -1.81 1.70
C GLY A 140 -27.39 -2.67 0.83
N GLY A 141 -26.20 -3.00 1.35
CA GLY A 141 -25.20 -3.84 0.66
C GLY A 141 -25.37 -5.34 0.89
N THR A 142 -24.36 -6.10 0.49
CA THR A 142 -24.32 -7.56 0.55
C THR A 142 -24.35 -8.13 1.96
N TYR A 143 -24.01 -7.34 2.97
CA TYR A 143 -23.94 -7.76 4.37
C TYR A 143 -24.93 -6.97 5.21
N ALA A 144 -25.64 -7.67 6.12
CA ALA A 144 -26.55 -7.02 7.04
C ALA A 144 -25.78 -6.21 8.11
N VAL A 145 -26.35 -5.09 8.53
CA VAL A 145 -25.87 -4.36 9.71
C VAL A 145 -25.85 -5.31 10.92
N GLY A 146 -24.74 -5.32 11.67
CA GLY A 146 -24.52 -6.23 12.79
C GLY A 146 -23.79 -7.53 12.41
N SER A 147 -23.53 -7.79 11.14
CA SER A 147 -22.71 -8.95 10.73
C SER A 147 -21.22 -8.66 10.91
N VAL A 148 -20.45 -9.71 11.21
CA VAL A 148 -18.98 -9.64 11.24
C VAL A 148 -18.45 -9.57 9.83
N VAL A 149 -17.56 -8.62 9.59
CA VAL A 149 -16.85 -8.43 8.32
C VAL A 149 -15.37 -8.67 8.56
N ASN A 150 -14.75 -9.44 7.68
CA ASN A 150 -13.31 -9.66 7.67
C ASN A 150 -12.69 -9.09 6.39
N ASN A 151 -11.79 -8.13 6.56
CA ASN A 151 -10.98 -7.56 5.49
C ASN A 151 -9.62 -8.25 5.48
N THR A 152 -9.28 -8.91 4.37
CA THR A 152 -8.01 -9.61 4.20
C THR A 152 -7.14 -8.88 3.19
N TYR A 153 -5.99 -8.40 3.62
CA TYR A 153 -4.97 -7.80 2.76
C TYR A 153 -3.88 -8.81 2.42
N SER A 154 -3.52 -8.86 1.16
CA SER A 154 -2.42 -9.69 0.65
C SER A 154 -1.74 -9.03 -0.54
N VAL A 155 -0.53 -9.47 -0.86
CA VAL A 155 0.18 -9.04 -2.08
C VAL A 155 0.18 -10.18 -3.08
N ALA A 156 -0.35 -9.92 -4.27
CA ALA A 156 -0.34 -10.87 -5.37
C ALA A 156 -0.11 -10.13 -6.70
N ASN A 157 0.69 -10.74 -7.57
CA ASN A 157 1.02 -10.20 -8.90
C ASN A 157 1.53 -8.74 -8.88
N GLY A 158 2.33 -8.39 -7.86
CA GLY A 158 2.86 -7.03 -7.71
C GLY A 158 1.83 -5.98 -7.31
N ASN A 159 0.72 -6.38 -6.69
CA ASN A 159 -0.35 -5.50 -6.26
C ASN A 159 -0.78 -5.81 -4.82
N LEU A 160 -1.03 -4.77 -4.04
CA LEU A 160 -1.76 -4.89 -2.79
C LEU A 160 -3.24 -5.10 -3.11
N GLN A 161 -3.77 -6.21 -2.64
CA GLN A 161 -5.16 -6.61 -2.86
C GLN A 161 -5.89 -6.69 -1.53
N CYS A 162 -7.20 -6.49 -1.58
CA CYS A 162 -8.08 -6.76 -0.47
C CYS A 162 -9.24 -7.64 -0.89
N SER A 163 -9.56 -8.65 -0.08
CA SER A 163 -10.78 -9.43 -0.15
C SER A 163 -11.63 -9.21 1.11
N VAL A 164 -12.93 -9.28 0.95
CA VAL A 164 -13.92 -9.15 2.03
C VAL A 164 -14.60 -10.48 2.23
N ASN A 165 -14.52 -11.02 3.45
CA ASN A 165 -15.12 -12.32 3.82
C ASN A 165 -14.73 -13.47 2.88
N GLY A 166 -13.49 -13.49 2.38
CA GLY A 166 -13.00 -14.51 1.47
C GLY A 166 -13.54 -14.45 0.04
N ASN A 167 -14.25 -13.40 -0.34
CA ASN A 167 -14.68 -13.15 -1.71
C ASN A 167 -13.48 -12.79 -2.60
N THR A 168 -13.76 -12.57 -3.89
CA THR A 168 -12.73 -12.21 -4.87
C THR A 168 -11.94 -10.99 -4.40
N ALA A 169 -10.61 -11.13 -4.37
CA ALA A 169 -9.71 -10.03 -4.03
C ALA A 169 -9.70 -8.96 -5.14
N VAL A 170 -9.72 -7.70 -4.72
CA VAL A 170 -9.66 -6.54 -5.60
C VAL A 170 -8.34 -5.82 -5.37
N THR A 171 -7.70 -5.38 -6.44
CA THR A 171 -6.48 -4.56 -6.36
C THR A 171 -6.80 -3.18 -5.79
N ILE A 172 -6.15 -2.84 -4.69
CA ILE A 172 -6.26 -1.53 -4.03
C ILE A 172 -5.16 -0.59 -4.53
N VAL A 173 -3.92 -1.09 -4.57
CA VAL A 173 -2.75 -0.32 -5.01
C VAL A 173 -1.83 -1.22 -5.82
N SER A 174 -1.34 -0.69 -6.95
CA SER A 174 -0.39 -1.37 -7.83
C SER A 174 1.06 -1.07 -7.46
N GLY A 175 1.97 -1.95 -7.90
CA GLY A 175 3.41 -1.75 -7.72
C GLY A 175 3.95 -2.19 -6.37
N VAL A 176 3.17 -2.88 -5.54
CA VAL A 176 3.60 -3.41 -4.24
C VAL A 176 4.29 -4.75 -4.43
N ALA A 177 5.55 -4.85 -4.03
CA ALA A 177 6.35 -6.07 -4.11
C ALA A 177 6.13 -7.00 -2.92
N SER A 178 6.05 -6.46 -1.70
CA SER A 178 5.80 -7.24 -0.48
C SER A 178 5.16 -6.40 0.61
N LEU A 179 4.40 -7.08 1.47
CA LEU A 179 3.86 -6.60 2.73
C LEU A 179 4.56 -7.36 3.87
N SER A 180 5.01 -6.65 4.88
CA SER A 180 5.49 -7.23 6.15
C SER A 180 4.82 -6.54 7.32
N MET A 181 4.58 -7.30 8.39
CA MET A 181 3.85 -6.80 9.56
C MET A 181 4.60 -7.15 10.84
N LEU A 182 4.63 -6.20 11.77
CA LEU A 182 4.97 -6.45 13.17
C LEU A 182 3.80 -6.04 14.06
N TYR A 183 3.59 -6.81 15.10
CA TYR A 183 2.49 -6.63 16.04
C TYR A 183 3.04 -6.26 17.40
N SER A 184 2.59 -5.13 17.96
CA SER A 184 2.95 -4.68 19.29
C SER A 184 2.03 -5.36 20.30
N VAL A 185 2.60 -6.24 21.09
CA VAL A 185 1.91 -7.03 22.11
C VAL A 185 2.21 -6.46 23.47
N ALA A 186 1.18 -6.27 24.30
CA ALA A 186 1.32 -5.85 25.68
C ALA A 186 1.91 -6.99 26.51
N ILE A 187 3.01 -6.75 27.22
CA ILE A 187 3.65 -7.74 28.10
C ILE A 187 2.87 -7.78 29.42
N PRO A 188 2.27 -8.91 29.77
CA PRO A 188 1.55 -9.04 31.03
C PRO A 188 2.46 -8.73 32.24
N SER A 189 1.91 -8.10 33.26
CA SER A 189 2.55 -7.91 34.57
C SER A 189 3.74 -6.92 34.61
N THR A 190 3.94 -6.09 33.59
CA THR A 190 4.94 -5.01 33.66
C THR A 190 4.30 -3.70 34.13
N THR A 191 4.99 -2.98 35.05
CA THR A 191 4.56 -1.66 35.51
C THR A 191 5.77 -0.71 35.45
N PRO A 192 5.78 0.32 34.57
CA PRO A 192 4.73 0.65 33.58
C PRO A 192 4.54 -0.41 32.51
N GLN A 193 3.38 -0.41 31.84
CA GLN A 193 3.07 -1.35 30.76
C GLN A 193 4.13 -1.31 29.68
N ALA A 194 4.78 -2.44 29.42
CA ALA A 194 5.75 -2.60 28.31
C ALA A 194 5.09 -3.26 27.12
N TYR A 195 5.64 -2.99 25.93
CA TYR A 195 5.19 -3.53 24.65
C TYR A 195 6.36 -4.13 23.91
N GLN A 196 6.12 -5.24 23.23
CA GLN A 196 7.11 -5.88 22.38
C GLN A 196 6.55 -6.06 20.96
N TYR A 197 7.37 -5.71 19.95
CA TYR A 197 7.04 -5.98 18.56
C TYR A 197 7.40 -7.42 18.20
N MET A 198 6.44 -8.16 17.68
CA MET A 198 6.55 -9.57 17.32
C MET A 198 6.06 -9.81 15.90
N THR A 199 6.59 -10.86 15.26
CA THR A 199 6.07 -11.35 13.99
C THR A 199 4.77 -12.11 14.20
N ALA A 200 3.95 -12.26 13.15
CA ALA A 200 2.72 -13.04 13.19
C ALA A 200 2.94 -14.47 13.70
N ALA A 201 4.04 -15.10 13.30
CA ALA A 201 4.39 -16.46 13.73
C ALA A 201 4.62 -16.54 15.24
N THR A 202 5.33 -15.57 15.82
CA THR A 202 5.59 -15.50 17.27
C THR A 202 4.29 -15.26 18.03
N VAL A 203 3.48 -14.28 17.62
CA VAL A 203 2.17 -13.97 18.26
C VAL A 203 1.25 -15.20 18.23
N THR A 204 1.27 -15.97 17.13
CA THR A 204 0.49 -17.21 17.02
C THR A 204 1.00 -18.30 17.97
N THR A 205 2.33 -18.47 18.06
CA THR A 205 2.94 -19.48 18.93
C THR A 205 2.66 -19.19 20.40
N ASP A 206 2.72 -17.91 20.79
CA ASP A 206 2.50 -17.45 22.17
C ASP A 206 0.99 -17.30 22.50
N ASN A 207 0.11 -17.44 21.50
CA ASN A 207 -1.35 -17.25 21.59
C ASN A 207 -1.74 -15.85 22.10
N ASP A 208 -1.00 -14.83 21.67
CA ASP A 208 -1.10 -13.45 22.19
C ASP A 208 -1.88 -12.49 21.29
N TRP A 209 -2.66 -12.98 20.32
CA TRP A 209 -3.44 -12.14 19.42
C TRP A 209 -4.43 -11.21 20.09
N SER A 210 -5.00 -11.58 21.24
CA SER A 210 -5.89 -10.72 22.02
C SER A 210 -5.19 -9.55 22.70
N ASN A 211 -3.87 -9.63 22.87
CA ASN A 211 -3.03 -8.64 23.53
C ASN A 211 -2.36 -7.67 22.55
N VAL A 212 -2.66 -7.79 21.25
CA VAL A 212 -2.13 -6.88 20.22
C VAL A 212 -2.79 -5.51 20.36
N GLN A 213 -1.97 -4.48 20.57
CA GLN A 213 -2.41 -3.10 20.76
C GLN A 213 -2.20 -2.22 19.50
N SER A 214 -1.16 -2.52 18.75
CA SER A 214 -0.86 -1.83 17.51
C SER A 214 -0.18 -2.76 16.51
N ALA A 215 -0.22 -2.38 15.25
CA ALA A 215 0.51 -3.06 14.19
C ALA A 215 1.38 -2.07 13.43
N GLU A 216 2.59 -2.48 13.07
CA GLU A 216 3.45 -1.75 12.18
C GLU A 216 3.42 -2.39 10.81
N ILE A 217 3.02 -1.60 9.83
CA ILE A 217 2.91 -1.99 8.42
C ILE A 217 4.23 -1.64 7.74
N PHE A 218 4.79 -2.55 6.98
CA PHE A 218 5.92 -2.32 6.10
C PHE A 218 5.55 -2.69 4.68
N LEU A 219 5.69 -1.75 3.76
CA LEU A 219 5.45 -1.97 2.33
C LEU A 219 6.73 -1.75 1.53
N THR A 220 7.04 -2.70 0.67
CA THR A 220 8.10 -2.56 -0.33
C THR A 220 7.45 -2.40 -1.70
N PHE A 221 7.89 -1.40 -2.46
CA PHE A 221 7.37 -1.14 -3.79
C PHE A 221 8.40 -1.48 -4.87
N ASN A 222 7.92 -1.83 -6.04
CA ASN A 222 8.73 -1.96 -7.23
C ASN A 222 9.22 -0.57 -7.65
N ASN A 223 10.51 -0.48 -7.98
CA ASN A 223 11.07 0.77 -8.47
C ASN A 223 10.64 0.98 -9.94
N PRO A 224 9.86 2.01 -10.26
CA PRO A 224 9.44 2.28 -11.63
C PRO A 224 10.59 2.66 -12.56
N LEU A 225 11.76 3.04 -12.00
CA LEU A 225 12.97 3.35 -12.74
C LEU A 225 13.92 2.16 -12.85
N TYR A 226 13.52 0.98 -12.39
CA TYR A 226 14.33 -0.23 -12.50
C TYR A 226 14.68 -0.53 -13.96
N GLY A 227 15.95 -0.88 -14.20
CA GLY A 227 16.51 -1.04 -15.54
C GLY A 227 17.33 0.16 -16.02
N GLN A 228 17.25 1.31 -15.34
CA GLN A 228 18.20 2.41 -15.55
C GLN A 228 19.48 2.16 -14.74
N ALA A 229 20.60 2.69 -15.21
CA ALA A 229 21.89 2.51 -14.54
C ALA A 229 21.85 3.02 -13.08
N GLY A 230 22.26 2.17 -12.14
CA GLY A 230 22.32 2.50 -10.73
C GLY A 230 20.98 2.40 -9.96
N GLN A 231 19.90 1.90 -10.60
CA GLN A 231 18.61 1.74 -9.95
C GLN A 231 18.41 0.31 -9.44
N SER A 232 18.03 0.18 -8.16
CA SER A 232 17.65 -1.10 -7.56
C SER A 232 16.23 -1.51 -8.01
N GLN A 233 15.94 -2.81 -7.95
CA GLN A 233 14.63 -3.37 -8.32
C GLN A 233 13.52 -2.87 -7.40
N TYR A 234 13.83 -2.67 -6.12
CA TYR A 234 12.89 -2.22 -5.11
C TYR A 234 13.34 -0.89 -4.54
N ILE A 235 12.39 -0.08 -4.12
CA ILE A 235 12.65 1.12 -3.32
C ILE A 235 12.79 0.76 -1.84
N PRO A 236 13.39 1.63 -1.01
CA PRO A 236 13.42 1.46 0.43
C PRO A 236 12.01 1.27 0.99
N GLN A 237 11.90 0.39 1.98
CA GLN A 237 10.65 0.06 2.63
C GLN A 237 10.05 1.27 3.33
N VAL A 238 8.75 1.49 3.14
CA VAL A 238 7.98 2.51 3.86
C VAL A 238 7.21 1.85 5.00
N SER A 239 7.14 2.49 6.17
CA SER A 239 6.43 1.93 7.31
C SER A 239 5.47 2.92 7.96
N ARG A 240 4.48 2.35 8.68
CA ARG A 240 3.54 3.09 9.50
C ARG A 240 3.06 2.25 10.68
N VAL A 241 3.13 2.82 11.88
CA VAL A 241 2.54 2.24 13.09
C VAL A 241 1.08 2.70 13.21
N VAL A 242 0.20 1.76 13.52
CA VAL A 242 -1.23 2.00 13.65
C VAL A 242 -1.74 1.31 14.92
N ALA A 243 -2.35 2.07 15.82
CA ALA A 243 -2.99 1.53 17.02
C ALA A 243 -4.38 0.95 16.69
N LEU A 244 -4.75 -0.15 17.34
CA LEU A 244 -6.10 -0.67 17.34
C LEU A 244 -6.93 0.12 18.34
N THR A 245 -8.04 0.70 17.91
CA THR A 245 -8.83 1.61 18.74
C THR A 245 -9.66 0.87 19.81
N GLN A 246 -9.95 -0.40 19.61
CA GLN A 246 -10.88 -1.18 20.44
C GLN A 246 -10.21 -2.09 21.48
N THR A 247 -8.91 -2.09 21.57
CA THR A 247 -8.17 -2.91 22.56
C THR A 247 -7.93 -2.18 23.88
N ALA A 248 -8.40 -0.95 24.01
CA ALA A 248 -8.16 -0.06 25.16
C ALA A 248 -9.35 -0.01 26.14
N LEU A 249 -9.96 -1.16 26.48
CA LEU A 249 -10.95 -1.27 27.57
C LEU A 249 -10.63 -2.41 28.50
#